data_1d62251d0a153a23c67951157b0bf613
#
_entry.id   1d62251d0a153a23c67951157b0bf613
#
_cell.length_a   1.000
_cell.length_b   1.000
_cell.length_c   1.000
_cell.angle_alpha   90.00
_cell.angle_beta   90.00
_cell.angle_gamma   90.00
#
_symmetry.space_group_name_H-M   'P 1'
#
loop_
_entity.id
_entity.type
_entity.pdbx_description
1 polymer ?
#
loop_
_entity_poly.entity_id
_entity_poly.type
_entity_poly.pdbx_seq_one_letter_code
_entity_poly.pdbx_strand_id
1 'polypeptide(L)'
;MKWKKIKNKPKYSVSDNGSIRNDKTGRILKLHKGTSGYYQVMLGRKTSPLYVHRIVAQAFIDNCDNLPQVDHINGNKLDNRVENLRWVTVSDNCFGYGYSKRTENKKKKIKAVNGDNIIIFNSRNECANYFGVSKTRIRYNHIFQKGNMKDWIFTIVKDIV
;
A
#
# COMPACT_ATOMS: atom_id res chain seq x y z
N MET A 1 -11.32 8.11 -25.02
CA MET A 1 -9.85 8.03 -24.90
C MET A 1 -9.28 9.40 -25.23
N LYS A 2 -8.68 10.06 -24.24
CA LYS A 2 -8.04 11.39 -24.39
C LYS A 2 -6.53 11.20 -24.47
N TRP A 3 -5.85 12.04 -25.27
CA TRP A 3 -4.40 12.00 -25.46
C TRP A 3 -3.76 13.32 -25.01
N LYS A 4 -2.66 13.25 -24.26
CA LYS A 4 -1.84 14.39 -23.87
C LYS A 4 -0.37 14.16 -24.21
N LYS A 5 0.35 15.24 -24.54
CA LYS A 5 1.80 15.17 -24.78
C LYS A 5 2.53 14.76 -23.50
N ILE A 6 3.55 13.92 -23.66
CA ILE A 6 4.41 13.53 -22.52
C ILE A 6 5.40 14.66 -22.24
N LYS A 7 5.44 15.12 -20.99
CA LYS A 7 6.38 16.17 -20.55
C LYS A 7 7.82 15.77 -20.91
N ASN A 8 8.58 16.69 -21.51
CA ASN A 8 9.94 16.49 -21.98
C ASN A 8 10.14 15.40 -23.06
N LYS A 9 9.06 14.91 -23.67
CA LYS A 9 9.09 13.93 -24.78
C LYS A 9 8.06 14.29 -25.86
N PRO A 10 8.19 15.43 -26.54
CA PRO A 10 7.14 15.99 -27.42
C PRO A 10 6.76 15.13 -28.62
N LYS A 11 7.59 14.13 -28.97
CA LYS A 11 7.32 13.16 -30.05
C LYS A 11 6.34 12.04 -29.61
N TYR A 12 5.94 12.02 -28.34
CA TYR A 12 5.10 10.97 -27.78
C TYR A 12 3.91 11.55 -27.02
N SER A 13 2.80 10.85 -27.09
CA SER A 13 1.60 11.13 -26.34
C SER A 13 1.20 9.92 -25.49
N VAL A 14 0.56 10.19 -24.35
CA VAL A 14 -0.04 9.19 -23.46
C VAL A 14 -1.55 9.38 -23.44
N SER A 15 -2.29 8.29 -23.38
CA SER A 15 -3.74 8.32 -23.20
C SER A 15 -4.14 8.16 -21.74
N ASP A 16 -5.39 8.50 -21.46
CA ASP A 16 -6.05 8.34 -20.16
C ASP A 16 -6.17 6.88 -19.70
N ASN A 17 -6.00 5.91 -20.60
CA ASN A 17 -5.98 4.48 -20.27
C ASN A 17 -4.55 3.88 -20.15
N GLY A 18 -3.49 4.70 -20.27
CA GLY A 18 -2.11 4.27 -20.16
C GLY A 18 -1.45 3.80 -21.45
N SER A 19 -2.09 3.93 -22.60
CA SER A 19 -1.46 3.64 -23.90
C SER A 19 -0.49 4.77 -24.28
N ILE A 20 0.61 4.43 -24.94
CA ILE A 20 1.62 5.41 -25.38
C ILE A 20 1.80 5.33 -26.88
N ARG A 21 1.78 6.49 -27.54
CA ARG A 21 1.84 6.62 -29.01
C ARG A 21 3.02 7.48 -29.44
N ASN A 22 3.69 7.07 -30.50
CA ASN A 22 4.59 7.93 -31.22
C ASN A 22 3.78 8.80 -32.20
N ASP A 23 3.78 10.11 -32.03
CA ASP A 23 2.91 11.03 -32.79
C ASP A 23 3.33 11.20 -34.21
N LYS A 24 4.61 10.98 -34.54
CA LYS A 24 5.09 11.06 -35.96
C LYS A 24 4.59 9.88 -36.79
N THR A 25 4.53 8.69 -36.18
CA THR A 25 4.21 7.44 -36.89
C THR A 25 2.80 6.91 -36.61
N GLY A 26 2.11 7.48 -35.63
CA GLY A 26 0.81 6.97 -35.10
C GLY A 26 0.92 5.66 -34.32
N ARG A 27 2.10 5.04 -34.26
CA ARG A 27 2.29 3.71 -33.67
C ARG A 27 2.09 3.74 -32.16
N ILE A 28 1.27 2.81 -31.64
CA ILE A 28 1.18 2.49 -30.21
C ILE A 28 2.40 1.68 -29.81
N LEU A 29 3.06 2.08 -28.73
CA LEU A 29 4.26 1.42 -28.23
C LEU A 29 3.92 0.21 -27.38
N LYS A 30 4.73 -0.85 -27.50
CA LYS A 30 4.63 -2.03 -26.62
C LYS A 30 5.15 -1.67 -25.23
N LEU A 31 4.33 -1.95 -24.21
CA LEU A 31 4.73 -1.83 -22.81
C LEU A 31 5.41 -3.11 -22.34
N HIS A 32 6.38 -2.98 -21.45
CA HIS A 32 7.10 -4.09 -20.84
C HIS A 32 6.80 -4.13 -19.35
N LYS A 33 6.56 -5.30 -18.79
CA LYS A 33 6.46 -5.48 -17.34
C LYS A 33 7.87 -5.55 -16.77
N GLY A 34 8.27 -4.56 -15.98
CA GLY A 34 9.54 -4.55 -15.27
C GLY A 34 9.57 -5.52 -14.08
N THR A 35 10.75 -5.76 -13.53
CA THR A 35 10.96 -6.64 -12.36
C THR A 35 10.19 -6.19 -11.12
N SER A 36 9.95 -4.90 -10.97
CA SER A 36 9.11 -4.30 -9.92
C SER A 36 7.59 -4.55 -10.09
N GLY A 37 7.20 -5.21 -11.20
CA GLY A 37 5.82 -5.54 -11.51
C GLY A 37 5.00 -4.44 -12.19
N TYR A 38 5.60 -3.26 -12.46
CA TYR A 38 4.95 -2.14 -13.16
C TYR A 38 5.18 -2.19 -14.66
N TYR A 39 4.22 -1.63 -15.43
CA TYR A 39 4.48 -1.37 -16.84
C TYR A 39 5.47 -0.23 -17.04
N GLN A 40 6.40 -0.46 -17.97
CA GLN A 40 7.44 0.46 -18.39
C GLN A 40 7.45 0.61 -19.91
N VAL A 41 7.96 1.75 -20.40
CA VAL A 41 8.13 2.05 -21.81
C VAL A 41 9.47 2.74 -22.05
N MET A 42 10.08 2.48 -23.21
CA MET A 42 11.29 3.16 -23.69
C MET A 42 10.91 4.20 -24.74
N LEU A 43 11.18 5.48 -24.47
CA LEU A 43 10.87 6.60 -25.36
C LEU A 43 12.13 7.10 -26.08
N GLY A 44 12.70 6.26 -26.91
CA GLY A 44 13.90 6.53 -27.70
C GLY A 44 14.97 5.46 -27.54
N ARG A 45 16.02 5.55 -28.40
CA ARG A 45 17.20 4.68 -28.29
C ARG A 45 18.07 5.14 -27.11
N LYS A 46 18.64 4.21 -26.37
CA LYS A 46 19.54 4.47 -25.22
C LYS A 46 18.91 5.34 -24.12
N THR A 47 17.59 5.24 -23.90
CA THR A 47 16.92 5.91 -22.78
C THR A 47 16.58 4.88 -21.68
N SER A 48 16.61 5.33 -20.42
CA SER A 48 16.11 4.51 -19.32
C SER A 48 14.59 4.28 -19.48
N PRO A 49 14.08 3.10 -19.06
CA PRO A 49 12.66 2.82 -19.09
C PRO A 49 11.92 3.75 -18.12
N LEU A 50 10.77 4.25 -18.56
CA LEU A 50 9.90 5.12 -17.79
C LEU A 50 8.66 4.34 -17.32
N TYR A 51 8.22 4.57 -16.09
CA TYR A 51 7.01 3.96 -15.55
C TYR A 51 5.75 4.58 -16.15
N VAL A 52 4.86 3.75 -16.69
CA VAL A 52 3.64 4.19 -17.38
C VAL A 52 2.70 4.93 -16.44
N HIS A 53 2.43 4.41 -15.23
CA HIS A 53 1.58 5.08 -14.24
C HIS A 53 2.06 6.49 -13.90
N ARG A 54 3.38 6.72 -13.82
CA ARG A 54 3.94 8.06 -13.56
C ARG A 54 3.72 9.00 -14.74
N ILE A 55 3.87 8.49 -15.97
CA ILE A 55 3.61 9.28 -17.20
C ILE A 55 2.13 9.69 -17.25
N VAL A 56 1.21 8.76 -16.97
CA VAL A 56 -0.23 9.05 -16.95
C VAL A 56 -0.57 10.07 -15.85
N ALA A 57 -0.09 9.86 -14.63
CA ALA A 57 -0.35 10.78 -13.53
C ALA A 57 0.18 12.18 -13.82
N GLN A 58 1.40 12.31 -14.35
CA GLN A 58 1.98 13.59 -14.72
C GLN A 58 1.22 14.32 -15.84
N ALA A 59 0.57 13.57 -16.72
CA ALA A 59 -0.18 14.16 -17.83
C ALA A 59 -1.61 14.54 -17.46
N PHE A 60 -2.27 13.81 -16.56
CA PHE A 60 -3.70 13.89 -16.36
C PHE A 60 -4.14 14.29 -14.96
N ILE A 61 -3.30 14.11 -13.93
CA ILE A 61 -3.66 14.34 -12.53
C ILE A 61 -2.84 15.52 -12.00
N ASP A 62 -3.52 16.55 -11.55
CA ASP A 62 -2.86 17.70 -10.93
C ASP A 62 -2.14 17.28 -9.65
N ASN A 63 -0.98 17.86 -9.42
CA ASN A 63 -0.12 17.61 -8.27
C ASN A 63 0.33 18.92 -7.62
N CYS A 64 -0.65 19.70 -7.12
CA CYS A 64 -0.41 21.01 -6.50
C CYS A 64 0.49 20.90 -5.26
N ASP A 65 0.35 19.80 -4.52
CA ASP A 65 1.10 19.57 -3.27
C ASP A 65 2.49 18.96 -3.52
N ASN A 66 2.90 18.78 -4.78
CA ASN A 66 4.19 18.18 -5.18
C ASN A 66 4.43 16.80 -4.53
N LEU A 67 3.40 15.98 -4.41
CA LEU A 67 3.48 14.65 -3.82
C LEU A 67 4.41 13.74 -4.63
N PRO A 68 5.30 12.96 -3.95
CA PRO A 68 6.42 12.31 -4.61
C PRO A 68 6.06 10.97 -5.30
N GLN A 69 4.96 10.35 -4.93
CA GLN A 69 4.62 9.00 -5.37
C GLN A 69 3.26 8.92 -6.06
N VAL A 70 3.12 7.95 -6.95
CA VAL A 70 1.87 7.58 -7.60
C VAL A 70 1.46 6.21 -7.13
N ASP A 71 0.24 6.09 -6.63
CA ASP A 71 -0.36 4.86 -6.12
C ASP A 71 -1.48 4.38 -7.05
N HIS A 72 -1.68 3.05 -7.11
CA HIS A 72 -2.79 2.41 -7.81
C HIS A 72 -3.93 2.15 -6.82
N ILE A 73 -5.04 2.85 -6.97
CA ILE A 73 -6.18 2.81 -6.04
C ILE A 73 -6.69 1.38 -5.79
N ASN A 74 -6.74 0.54 -6.81
CA ASN A 74 -7.16 -0.86 -6.71
C ASN A 74 -6.03 -1.84 -6.36
N GLY A 75 -4.79 -1.35 -6.16
CA GLY A 75 -3.60 -2.17 -5.89
C GLY A 75 -3.05 -2.94 -7.10
N ASN A 76 -3.69 -2.88 -8.27
CA ASN A 76 -3.22 -3.53 -9.49
C ASN A 76 -2.21 -2.65 -10.24
N LYS A 77 -0.93 -2.98 -10.12
CA LYS A 77 0.20 -2.26 -10.74
C LYS A 77 0.17 -2.19 -12.27
N LEU A 78 -0.65 -2.97 -12.92
CA LEU A 78 -0.79 -3.04 -14.38
C LEU A 78 -1.98 -2.22 -14.89
N ASP A 79 -2.87 -1.75 -14.02
CA ASP A 79 -4.02 -0.92 -14.38
C ASP A 79 -3.65 0.57 -14.28
N ASN A 80 -3.15 1.12 -15.41
CA ASN A 80 -2.66 2.48 -15.48
C ASN A 80 -3.70 3.50 -15.98
N ARG A 81 -4.99 3.20 -15.89
CA ARG A 81 -6.06 4.16 -16.20
C ARG A 81 -6.01 5.32 -15.21
N VAL A 82 -6.24 6.53 -15.70
CA VAL A 82 -6.16 7.75 -14.88
C VAL A 82 -7.04 7.69 -13.62
N GLU A 83 -8.24 7.11 -13.75
CA GLU A 83 -9.21 6.95 -12.67
C GLU A 83 -8.73 6.02 -11.53
N ASN A 84 -7.73 5.18 -11.82
CA ASN A 84 -7.12 4.25 -10.87
C ASN A 84 -5.82 4.77 -10.26
N LEU A 85 -5.38 5.98 -10.61
CA LEU A 85 -4.12 6.55 -10.15
C LEU A 85 -4.35 7.77 -9.26
N ARG A 86 -3.49 7.95 -8.26
CA ARG A 86 -3.48 9.14 -7.40
C ARG A 86 -2.07 9.49 -6.98
N TRP A 87 -1.82 10.78 -6.74
CA TRP A 87 -0.61 11.23 -6.07
C TRP A 87 -0.71 11.01 -4.57
N VAL A 88 0.37 10.57 -3.94
CA VAL A 88 0.40 10.26 -2.50
C VAL A 88 1.74 10.65 -1.88
N THR A 89 1.75 10.82 -0.56
CA THR A 89 3.00 10.91 0.21
C THR A 89 3.69 9.54 0.28
N VAL A 90 4.96 9.51 0.68
CA VAL A 90 5.68 8.25 0.95
C VAL A 90 4.99 7.47 2.07
N SER A 91 4.54 8.17 3.11
CA SER A 91 3.83 7.57 4.25
C SER A 91 2.53 6.90 3.80
N ASP A 92 1.67 7.63 3.07
CA ASP A 92 0.39 7.09 2.62
C ASP A 92 0.56 5.91 1.67
N ASN A 93 1.58 5.93 0.82
CA ASN A 93 1.87 4.81 -0.07
C ASN A 93 2.35 3.57 0.69
N CYS A 94 3.10 3.76 1.78
CA CYS A 94 3.52 2.65 2.65
C CYS A 94 2.36 2.09 3.48
N PHE A 95 1.45 2.95 3.94
CA PHE A 95 0.32 2.60 4.79
C PHE A 95 -1.01 2.48 4.04
N GLY A 96 -1.08 2.96 2.78
CA GLY A 96 -2.22 2.81 1.90
C GLY A 96 -2.35 1.38 1.36
N TYR A 97 -3.46 1.02 0.86
CA TYR A 97 -3.91 -0.24 0.26
C TYR A 97 -3.05 -1.49 0.49
N GLY A 98 -3.42 -2.27 1.46
CA GLY A 98 -2.83 -3.59 1.73
C GLY A 98 -2.04 -3.65 3.02
N TYR A 99 -1.46 -2.53 3.52
CA TYR A 99 -0.83 -2.57 4.83
C TYR A 99 -1.90 -2.61 5.93
N SER A 100 -2.96 -1.82 5.84
CA SER A 100 -4.10 -1.87 6.77
C SER A 100 -4.79 -3.23 6.73
N LYS A 101 -5.16 -3.75 5.54
CA LYS A 101 -5.73 -5.10 5.40
C LYS A 101 -4.76 -6.21 5.81
N ARG A 102 -3.47 -6.06 5.49
CA ARG A 102 -2.44 -7.05 5.84
C ARG A 102 -2.12 -7.04 7.33
N THR A 103 -2.22 -5.87 7.98
CA THR A 103 -2.04 -5.73 9.43
C THR A 103 -3.31 -6.06 10.20
N GLU A 104 -4.49 -5.75 9.67
CA GLU A 104 -5.77 -6.20 10.27
C GLU A 104 -5.88 -7.71 10.27
N ASN A 105 -5.60 -8.38 9.16
CA ASN A 105 -5.56 -9.85 9.09
C ASN A 105 -4.43 -10.47 9.92
N LYS A 106 -3.42 -9.70 10.36
CA LYS A 106 -2.34 -10.15 11.25
C LYS A 106 -2.54 -9.75 12.70
N LYS A 107 -3.48 -8.86 13.01
CA LYS A 107 -3.82 -8.52 14.38
C LYS A 107 -4.54 -9.70 15.03
N LYS A 108 -3.79 -10.50 15.75
CA LYS A 108 -4.36 -11.58 16.56
C LYS A 108 -5.07 -10.97 17.75
N LYS A 109 -6.36 -11.24 17.88
CA LYS A 109 -7.12 -10.90 19.10
C LYS A 109 -6.52 -11.63 20.29
N ILE A 110 -6.46 -10.97 21.43
CA ILE A 110 -5.91 -11.50 22.66
C ILE A 110 -7.03 -11.56 23.69
N LYS A 111 -7.25 -12.74 24.24
CA LYS A 111 -8.10 -12.97 25.40
C LYS A 111 -7.22 -12.92 26.64
N ALA A 112 -7.51 -12.00 27.54
CA ALA A 112 -6.93 -11.93 28.88
C ALA A 112 -7.96 -12.46 29.88
N VAL A 113 -7.53 -13.36 30.79
CA VAL A 113 -8.38 -14.01 31.77
C VAL A 113 -7.73 -13.91 33.16
N ASN A 114 -8.51 -13.50 34.14
CA ASN A 114 -8.15 -13.55 35.57
C ASN A 114 -9.39 -13.95 36.36
N GLY A 115 -9.46 -15.21 36.78
CA GLY A 115 -10.67 -15.80 37.40
C GLY A 115 -11.84 -15.69 36.42
N ASP A 116 -12.95 -15.09 36.85
CA ASP A 116 -14.15 -14.88 36.04
C ASP A 116 -14.05 -13.64 35.12
N ASN A 117 -13.01 -12.81 35.26
CA ASN A 117 -12.81 -11.63 34.45
C ASN A 117 -12.20 -12.01 33.11
N ILE A 118 -12.90 -11.68 32.04
CA ILE A 118 -12.46 -11.92 30.65
C ILE A 118 -12.46 -10.60 29.89
N ILE A 119 -11.32 -10.24 29.30
CA ILE A 119 -11.19 -9.06 28.43
C ILE A 119 -10.61 -9.52 27.08
N ILE A 120 -11.22 -9.03 25.99
CA ILE A 120 -10.75 -9.30 24.62
C ILE A 120 -10.20 -8.02 24.02
N PHE A 121 -8.96 -8.08 23.56
CA PHE A 121 -8.26 -7.00 22.86
C PHE A 121 -8.09 -7.33 21.39
N ASN A 122 -8.23 -6.33 20.52
CA ASN A 122 -8.05 -6.51 19.08
C ASN A 122 -6.57 -6.60 18.65
N SER A 123 -5.65 -6.29 19.56
CA SER A 123 -4.22 -6.37 19.28
C SER A 123 -3.39 -6.50 20.55
N ARG A 124 -2.14 -6.97 20.39
CA ARG A 124 -1.15 -7.04 21.48
C ARG A 124 -0.77 -5.65 22.01
N ASN A 125 -0.82 -4.62 21.16
CA ASN A 125 -0.55 -3.24 21.56
C ASN A 125 -1.65 -2.71 22.46
N GLU A 126 -2.91 -2.93 22.10
CA GLU A 126 -4.07 -2.52 22.88
C GLU A 126 -4.06 -3.19 24.27
N CYS A 127 -3.81 -4.48 24.32
CA CYS A 127 -3.64 -5.23 25.56
C CYS A 127 -2.49 -4.66 26.42
N ALA A 128 -1.34 -4.39 25.82
CA ALA A 128 -0.19 -3.84 26.52
C ALA A 128 -0.46 -2.43 27.10
N ASN A 129 -1.14 -1.59 26.34
CA ASN A 129 -1.54 -0.24 26.76
C ASN A 129 -2.50 -0.30 27.95
N TYR A 130 -3.49 -1.20 27.92
CA TYR A 130 -4.44 -1.40 29.02
C TYR A 130 -3.74 -1.74 30.34
N PHE A 131 -2.74 -2.62 30.29
CA PHE A 131 -1.96 -3.01 31.46
C PHE A 131 -0.78 -2.07 31.79
N GLY A 132 -0.55 -1.01 31.02
CA GLY A 132 0.55 -0.06 31.21
C GLY A 132 1.94 -0.69 31.05
N VAL A 133 2.09 -1.65 30.12
CA VAL A 133 3.34 -2.39 29.90
C VAL A 133 3.77 -2.37 28.45
N SER A 134 5.04 -2.69 28.17
CA SER A 134 5.49 -2.87 26.80
C SER A 134 4.87 -4.13 26.18
N LYS A 135 4.60 -4.10 24.86
CA LYS A 135 4.03 -5.25 24.12
C LYS A 135 4.84 -6.53 24.25
N THR A 136 6.14 -6.44 24.48
CA THR A 136 7.04 -7.59 24.65
C THR A 136 6.82 -8.33 25.97
N ARG A 137 6.23 -7.67 26.96
CA ARG A 137 5.87 -8.28 28.25
C ARG A 137 4.63 -9.16 28.17
N ILE A 138 3.74 -8.97 27.19
CA ILE A 138 2.57 -9.86 27.00
C ILE A 138 3.07 -11.21 26.50
N ARG A 139 3.09 -12.22 27.35
CA ARG A 139 3.45 -13.61 27.04
C ARG A 139 2.20 -14.47 27.06
N TYR A 140 2.02 -15.30 26.02
CA TYR A 140 0.86 -16.18 25.92
C TYR A 140 1.03 -17.43 26.78
N ASN A 141 -0.08 -17.91 27.33
CA ASN A 141 -0.15 -19.10 28.20
C ASN A 141 0.78 -19.01 29.41
N HIS A 142 0.98 -17.81 29.93
CA HIS A 142 1.82 -17.55 31.09
C HIS A 142 1.02 -16.82 32.18
N ILE A 143 1.11 -17.27 33.42
CA ILE A 143 0.51 -16.61 34.57
C ILE A 143 1.53 -15.63 35.15
N PHE A 144 1.17 -14.36 35.21
CA PHE A 144 2.04 -13.34 35.80
C PHE A 144 1.88 -13.31 37.34
N GLN A 145 2.98 -13.37 38.07
CA GLN A 145 2.97 -13.44 39.51
C GLN A 145 3.08 -12.08 40.21
N LYS A 146 3.43 -10.99 39.46
CA LYS A 146 3.68 -9.66 40.02
C LYS A 146 3.21 -8.54 39.06
N GLY A 147 2.92 -7.37 39.62
CA GLY A 147 2.57 -6.14 38.90
C GLY A 147 1.13 -6.13 38.37
N ASN A 148 0.85 -5.20 37.45
CA ASN A 148 -0.49 -4.94 36.90
C ASN A 148 -1.12 -6.14 36.15
N MET A 149 -0.32 -7.15 35.84
CA MET A 149 -0.76 -8.37 35.16
C MET A 149 -0.80 -9.59 36.09
N LYS A 150 -0.70 -9.38 37.40
CA LYS A 150 -0.74 -10.50 38.37
C LYS A 150 -2.00 -11.32 38.15
N ASP A 151 -1.84 -12.64 38.11
CA ASP A 151 -2.88 -13.66 37.94
C ASP A 151 -3.63 -13.61 36.58
N TRP A 152 -3.18 -12.79 35.63
CA TRP A 152 -3.72 -12.77 34.28
C TRP A 152 -3.05 -13.81 33.39
N ILE A 153 -3.87 -14.48 32.56
CA ILE A 153 -3.44 -15.39 31.49
C ILE A 153 -3.84 -14.78 30.14
N PHE A 154 -2.92 -14.71 29.21
CA PHE A 154 -3.15 -14.19 27.86
C PHE A 154 -3.15 -15.34 26.84
N THR A 155 -4.16 -15.40 26.01
CA THR A 155 -4.27 -16.38 24.91
C THR A 155 -4.59 -15.69 23.59
N ILE A 156 -4.19 -16.29 22.49
CA ILE A 156 -4.61 -15.84 21.17
C ILE A 156 -6.00 -16.42 20.89
N VAL A 157 -6.95 -15.55 20.56
CA VAL A 157 -8.26 -16.00 20.06
C VAL A 157 -8.03 -16.54 18.65
N LYS A 158 -8.25 -17.82 18.44
CA LYS A 158 -8.35 -18.41 17.11
C LYS A 158 -9.79 -18.17 16.66
N ASP A 159 -9.98 -17.50 15.52
CA ASP A 159 -11.28 -17.46 14.90
C ASP A 159 -11.67 -18.92 14.61
N ILE A 160 -12.75 -19.38 15.25
CA ILE A 160 -13.35 -20.66 14.92
C ILE A 160 -14.03 -20.42 13.58
N VAL A 161 -13.49 -21.01 12.52
CA VAL A 161 -14.08 -21.04 11.17
C VAL A 161 -15.37 -21.83 11.21
#